data_826cbd8a35d21adf386e14def6d43de6
#
_entry.id   826cbd8a35d21adf386e14def6d43de6
#
_cell.length_a   1.000
_cell.length_b   1.000
_cell.length_c   1.000
_cell.angle_alpha   90.00
_cell.angle_beta   90.00
_cell.angle_gamma   90.00
#
_symmetry.space_group_name_H-M   'P 1'
#
loop_
_entity.id
_entity.type
_entity.pdbx_description
1 polymer ?
#
loop_
_entity_poly.entity_id
_entity_poly.type
_entity_poly.pdbx_seq_one_letter_code
_entity_poly.pdbx_strand_id
1 'polypeptide(L)'
;MISVKGLIKKYGNNTVLKGIDFLVEENQVVSLIGPSGSGKSTLLRCLNGLEEATEGHIFVNSSDITDVKLNINHFRENVGMVFQSFNLFPHLSVIDNITLAPISLKKMNKSDAEELALQLLEQVGLKEKAYVYPNSLSGGQKQRVAIARALAMKPQIMLFDE
;
A
#
# COMPACT_ATOMS: atom_id res chain seq x y z
N MET A 1 -10.40 -11.08 1.14
CA MET A 1 -11.32 -10.73 2.25
C MET A 1 -10.54 -10.11 3.40
N ILE A 2 -11.03 -9.01 4.01
CA ILE A 2 -10.45 -8.38 5.20
C ILE A 2 -11.52 -8.39 6.31
N SER A 3 -11.18 -8.86 7.51
CA SER A 3 -12.08 -8.85 8.68
C SER A 3 -11.37 -8.19 9.85
N VAL A 4 -11.96 -7.14 10.39
CA VAL A 4 -11.45 -6.40 11.55
C VAL A 4 -12.41 -6.60 12.71
N LYS A 5 -11.88 -6.92 13.88
CA LYS A 5 -12.67 -7.22 15.08
C LYS A 5 -12.12 -6.47 16.29
N GLY A 6 -12.91 -5.55 16.83
CA GLY A 6 -12.61 -4.81 18.04
C GLY A 6 -11.32 -4.01 17.97
N LEU A 7 -10.92 -3.51 16.80
CA LEU A 7 -9.64 -2.86 16.61
C LEU A 7 -9.52 -1.57 17.40
N ILE A 8 -8.55 -1.53 18.31
CA ILE A 8 -8.20 -0.35 19.09
C ILE A 8 -6.74 0.04 18.75
N LYS A 9 -6.51 1.32 18.50
CA LYS A 9 -5.16 1.89 18.40
C LYS A 9 -5.03 3.09 19.33
N LYS A 10 -4.02 3.01 20.20
CA LYS A 10 -3.66 4.07 21.14
C LYS A 10 -2.24 4.57 20.85
N TYR A 11 -2.02 5.86 21.00
CA TYR A 11 -0.70 6.51 21.03
C TYR A 11 -0.56 7.19 22.39
N GLY A 12 0.15 6.55 23.32
CA GLY A 12 0.16 6.96 24.72
C GLY A 12 -1.26 6.95 25.30
N ASN A 13 -1.72 8.09 25.79
CA ASN A 13 -3.08 8.23 26.37
C ASN A 13 -4.17 8.56 25.32
N ASN A 14 -3.79 8.78 24.06
CA ASN A 14 -4.74 9.14 23.02
C ASN A 14 -5.23 7.89 22.27
N THR A 15 -6.52 7.58 22.36
CA THR A 15 -7.15 6.48 21.63
C THR A 15 -7.68 7.01 20.29
N VAL A 16 -7.03 6.60 19.18
CA VAL A 16 -7.37 7.02 17.82
C VAL A 16 -8.42 6.11 17.19
N LEU A 17 -8.26 4.78 17.30
CA LEU A 17 -9.27 3.81 16.88
C LEU A 17 -9.91 3.23 18.13
N LYS A 18 -11.25 3.21 18.18
CA LYS A 18 -12.03 2.96 19.41
C LYS A 18 -12.94 1.74 19.26
N GLY A 19 -12.37 0.56 18.95
CA GLY A 19 -13.15 -0.66 18.79
C GLY A 19 -13.83 -0.71 17.42
N ILE A 20 -13.05 -0.77 16.36
CA ILE A 20 -13.56 -0.80 14.98
C ILE A 20 -13.82 -2.23 14.57
N ASP A 21 -15.02 -2.47 14.04
CA ASP A 21 -15.45 -3.74 13.46
C ASP A 21 -15.92 -3.51 12.03
N PHE A 22 -15.39 -4.25 11.06
CA PHE A 22 -15.90 -4.28 9.69
C PHE A 22 -15.40 -5.50 8.92
N LEU A 23 -16.07 -5.77 7.81
CA LEU A 23 -15.75 -6.83 6.87
C LEU A 23 -15.68 -6.24 5.46
N VAL A 24 -14.65 -6.62 4.70
CA VAL A 24 -14.56 -6.37 3.26
C VAL A 24 -14.46 -7.72 2.57
N GLU A 25 -15.41 -8.02 1.70
CA GLU A 25 -15.43 -9.25 0.92
C GLU A 25 -14.52 -9.15 -0.30
N GLU A 26 -14.31 -10.25 -0.99
CA GLU A 26 -13.53 -10.25 -2.24
C GLU A 26 -14.22 -9.41 -3.32
N ASN A 27 -13.42 -8.75 -4.14
CA ASN A 27 -13.86 -7.88 -5.22
C ASN A 27 -14.72 -6.66 -4.79
N GLN A 28 -14.70 -6.31 -3.51
CA GLN A 28 -15.34 -5.09 -3.03
C GLN A 28 -14.38 -3.89 -3.06
N VAL A 29 -14.95 -2.73 -3.36
CA VAL A 29 -14.31 -1.42 -3.17
C VAL A 29 -15.01 -0.72 -2.01
N VAL A 30 -14.25 -0.38 -0.98
CA VAL A 30 -14.77 0.28 0.24
C VAL A 30 -14.10 1.63 0.39
N SER A 31 -14.90 2.67 0.64
CA SER A 31 -14.42 4.03 0.90
C SER A 31 -14.57 4.36 2.38
N LEU A 32 -13.48 4.84 2.99
CA LEU A 32 -13.47 5.36 4.36
C LEU A 32 -13.76 6.86 4.33
N ILE A 33 -14.88 7.28 4.91
CA ILE A 33 -15.32 8.68 4.93
C ILE A 33 -15.26 9.21 6.36
N GLY A 34 -14.76 10.41 6.54
CA GLY A 34 -14.70 11.09 7.83
C GLY A 34 -13.81 12.33 7.80
N PRO A 35 -13.88 13.21 8.82
CA PRO A 35 -13.08 14.43 8.88
C PRO A 35 -11.58 14.13 8.97
N SER A 36 -10.76 15.16 8.74
CA SER A 36 -9.32 15.04 8.97
C SER A 36 -9.05 14.70 10.45
N GLY A 37 -8.08 13.82 10.71
CA GLY A 37 -7.76 13.36 12.06
C GLY A 37 -8.69 12.28 12.63
N SER A 38 -9.69 11.79 11.90
CA SER A 38 -10.61 10.73 12.38
C SER A 38 -9.99 9.32 12.43
N GLY A 39 -8.71 9.16 12.05
CA GLY A 39 -8.01 7.87 12.15
C GLY A 39 -8.00 7.04 10.86
N LYS A 40 -8.47 7.56 9.71
CA LYS A 40 -8.50 6.82 8.43
C LYS A 40 -7.13 6.27 8.02
N SER A 41 -6.11 7.13 7.98
CA SER A 41 -4.73 6.72 7.65
C SER A 41 -4.17 5.74 8.69
N THR A 42 -4.51 5.92 9.97
CA THR A 42 -4.13 4.99 11.04
C THR A 42 -4.74 3.61 10.81
N LEU A 43 -6.03 3.55 10.44
CA LEU A 43 -6.70 2.31 10.11
C LEU A 43 -6.03 1.61 8.91
N LEU A 44 -5.77 2.33 7.81
CA LEU A 44 -5.09 1.77 6.64
C LEU A 44 -3.68 1.25 6.98
N ARG A 45 -2.94 1.96 7.84
CA ARG A 45 -1.62 1.50 8.32
C ARG A 45 -1.70 0.29 9.23
N CYS A 46 -2.76 0.15 10.03
CA CYS A 46 -3.01 -1.08 10.76
C CYS A 46 -3.32 -2.24 9.81
N LEU A 47 -4.11 -2.03 8.74
CA LEU A 47 -4.47 -3.06 7.77
C LEU A 47 -3.28 -3.62 6.98
N ASN A 48 -2.20 -2.86 6.81
CA ASN A 48 -0.98 -3.36 6.17
C ASN A 48 0.16 -3.65 7.18
N GLY A 49 -0.14 -3.58 8.46
CA GLY A 49 0.81 -3.87 9.54
C GLY A 49 1.92 -2.84 9.72
N LEU A 50 1.81 -1.63 9.12
CA LEU A 50 2.75 -0.52 9.38
C LEU A 50 2.57 0.07 10.77
N GLU A 51 1.36 -0.05 11.32
CA GLU A 51 1.01 0.28 12.70
C GLU A 51 0.48 -0.96 13.39
N GLU A 52 1.02 -1.28 14.55
CA GLU A 52 0.52 -2.39 15.37
C GLU A 52 -0.79 -2.02 16.05
N ALA A 53 -1.76 -2.92 16.04
CA ALA A 53 -2.97 -2.79 16.84
C ALA A 53 -2.61 -2.78 18.34
N THR A 54 -3.29 -1.94 19.13
CA THR A 54 -3.15 -2.01 20.60
C THR A 54 -3.99 -3.14 21.18
N GLU A 55 -5.18 -3.34 20.63
CA GLU A 55 -6.12 -4.40 20.98
C GLU A 55 -6.95 -4.78 19.74
N GLY A 56 -7.57 -5.96 19.75
CA GLY A 56 -8.37 -6.48 18.65
C GLY A 56 -7.57 -7.25 17.62
N HIS A 57 -8.23 -7.69 16.55
CA HIS A 57 -7.65 -8.57 15.54
C HIS A 57 -7.95 -8.06 14.13
N ILE A 58 -6.99 -8.28 13.23
CA ILE A 58 -7.12 -8.00 11.81
C ILE A 58 -6.78 -9.26 11.04
N PHE A 59 -7.76 -9.80 10.34
CA PHE A 59 -7.59 -10.96 9.46
C PHE A 59 -7.59 -10.51 8.01
N VAL A 60 -6.58 -10.94 7.27
CA VAL A 60 -6.48 -10.75 5.82
C VAL A 60 -6.30 -12.12 5.17
N ASN A 61 -7.25 -12.52 4.33
CA ASN A 61 -7.27 -13.83 3.69
C ASN A 61 -6.99 -14.98 4.69
N SER A 62 -7.68 -14.98 5.82
CA SER A 62 -7.54 -15.95 6.92
C SER A 62 -6.23 -15.88 7.74
N SER A 63 -5.31 -14.97 7.42
CA SER A 63 -4.11 -14.73 8.23
C SER A 63 -4.38 -13.61 9.23
N ASP A 64 -4.18 -13.87 10.52
CA ASP A 64 -4.22 -12.82 11.55
C ASP A 64 -2.92 -12.00 11.48
N ILE A 65 -3.01 -10.76 11.04
CA ILE A 65 -1.83 -9.88 10.91
C ILE A 65 -1.40 -9.27 12.24
N THR A 66 -2.18 -9.47 13.29
CA THR A 66 -1.82 -9.09 14.67
C THR A 66 -1.03 -10.18 15.40
N ASP A 67 -0.90 -11.38 14.80
CA ASP A 67 -0.07 -12.45 15.36
C ASP A 67 1.43 -12.12 15.21
N VAL A 68 2.13 -12.06 16.34
CA VAL A 68 3.59 -11.78 16.40
C VAL A 68 4.44 -12.81 15.66
N LYS A 69 3.90 -13.99 15.36
CA LYS A 69 4.58 -15.05 14.60
C LYS A 69 4.48 -14.86 13.09
N LEU A 70 3.63 -13.97 12.62
CA LEU A 70 3.45 -13.74 11.20
C LEU A 70 4.71 -13.10 10.60
N ASN A 71 5.16 -13.62 9.47
CA ASN A 71 6.16 -12.92 8.67
C ASN A 71 5.50 -11.72 7.95
N ILE A 72 5.51 -10.57 8.63
CA ILE A 72 4.85 -9.35 8.16
C ILE A 72 5.42 -8.85 6.82
N ASN A 73 6.69 -9.10 6.51
CA ASN A 73 7.28 -8.70 5.23
C ASN A 73 6.70 -9.53 4.08
N HIS A 74 6.54 -10.83 4.27
CA HIS A 74 5.89 -11.69 3.28
C HIS A 74 4.42 -11.34 3.10
N PHE A 75 3.73 -10.98 4.18
CA PHE A 75 2.35 -10.48 4.11
C PHE A 75 2.26 -9.21 3.24
N ARG A 76 3.15 -8.23 3.47
CA ARG A 76 3.15 -6.95 2.72
C ARG A 76 3.43 -7.10 1.22
N GLU A 77 4.03 -8.19 0.78
CA GLU A 77 4.21 -8.46 -0.65
C GLU A 77 2.88 -8.57 -1.42
N ASN A 78 1.81 -8.95 -0.71
CA ASN A 78 0.46 -9.14 -1.26
C ASN A 78 -0.48 -7.95 -1.00
N VAL A 79 -0.02 -6.91 -0.32
CA VAL A 79 -0.80 -5.71 0.01
C VAL A 79 -0.12 -4.47 -0.56
N GLY A 80 -0.67 -3.95 -1.64
CA GLY A 80 -0.22 -2.68 -2.21
C GLY A 80 -0.75 -1.50 -1.40
N MET A 81 0.09 -0.49 -1.17
CA MET A 81 -0.32 0.75 -0.52
C MET A 81 0.17 1.97 -1.28
N VAL A 82 -0.75 2.90 -1.53
CA VAL A 82 -0.47 4.23 -2.07
C VAL A 82 -0.65 5.23 -0.93
N PHE A 83 0.44 5.93 -0.59
CA PHE A 83 0.46 6.89 0.50
C PHE A 83 0.06 8.28 0.01
N GLN A 84 -0.50 9.10 0.88
CA GLN A 84 -0.83 10.50 0.63
C GLN A 84 0.36 11.32 0.08
N SER A 85 1.57 11.08 0.60
CA SER A 85 2.81 11.72 0.14
C SER A 85 3.50 11.01 -1.02
N PHE A 86 2.85 9.99 -1.62
CA PHE A 86 3.33 9.14 -2.72
C PHE A 86 4.60 8.34 -2.39
N ASN A 87 5.49 8.83 -1.55
CA ASN A 87 6.72 8.20 -1.04
C ASN A 87 7.59 7.59 -2.16
N LEU A 88 7.73 8.30 -3.29
CA LEU A 88 8.65 7.91 -4.35
C LEU A 88 10.09 8.16 -3.89
N PHE A 89 10.99 7.26 -4.24
CA PHE A 89 12.43 7.42 -3.99
C PHE A 89 12.99 8.50 -4.92
N PRO A 90 13.42 9.66 -4.41
CA PRO A 90 13.80 10.80 -5.25
C PRO A 90 15.11 10.59 -6.03
N HIS A 91 15.94 9.66 -5.58
CA HIS A 91 17.22 9.30 -6.18
C HIS A 91 17.12 8.17 -7.22
N LEU A 92 15.92 7.61 -7.41
CA LEU A 92 15.63 6.60 -8.42
C LEU A 92 14.79 7.22 -9.55
N SER A 93 14.99 6.76 -10.79
CA SER A 93 14.09 7.11 -11.90
C SER A 93 12.68 6.56 -11.66
N VAL A 94 11.71 6.98 -12.47
CA VAL A 94 10.34 6.48 -12.41
C VAL A 94 10.30 4.96 -12.61
N ILE A 95 10.99 4.45 -13.63
CA ILE A 95 11.03 3.01 -13.88
C ILE A 95 11.72 2.24 -12.75
N ASP A 96 12.81 2.77 -12.19
CA ASP A 96 13.51 2.15 -11.07
C ASP A 96 12.65 2.13 -9.80
N ASN A 97 11.84 3.17 -9.55
CA ASN A 97 10.86 3.16 -8.47
C ASN A 97 9.86 2.01 -8.58
N ILE A 98 9.45 1.66 -9.80
CA ILE A 98 8.47 0.59 -10.06
C ILE A 98 9.13 -0.78 -10.00
N THR A 99 10.33 -0.93 -10.53
CA THR A 99 11.02 -2.22 -10.68
C THR A 99 11.78 -2.66 -9.42
N LEU A 100 12.05 -1.75 -8.48
CA LEU A 100 12.86 -2.01 -7.30
C LEU A 100 12.37 -3.22 -6.50
N ALA A 101 11.10 -3.26 -6.13
CA ALA A 101 10.56 -4.34 -5.29
C ALA A 101 10.50 -5.68 -6.05
N PRO A 102 9.96 -5.78 -7.27
CA PRO A 102 9.97 -7.02 -8.04
C PRO A 102 11.36 -7.64 -8.21
N ILE A 103 12.38 -6.82 -8.46
CA ILE A 103 13.77 -7.29 -8.64
C ILE A 103 14.38 -7.67 -7.30
N SER A 104 14.28 -6.80 -6.28
CA SER A 104 14.93 -7.00 -4.98
C SER A 104 14.39 -8.23 -4.25
N LEU A 105 13.11 -8.53 -4.40
CA LEU A 105 12.47 -9.72 -3.85
C LEU A 105 12.63 -10.96 -4.74
N LYS A 106 13.42 -10.87 -5.81
CA LYS A 106 13.69 -11.95 -6.78
C LYS A 106 12.41 -12.57 -7.39
N LYS A 107 11.36 -11.75 -7.52
CA LYS A 107 10.09 -12.15 -8.17
C LYS A 107 10.19 -12.12 -9.69
N MET A 108 11.04 -11.24 -10.21
CA MET A 108 11.28 -11.05 -11.64
C MET A 108 12.76 -10.79 -11.90
N ASN A 109 13.23 -11.15 -13.09
CA ASN A 109 14.50 -10.63 -13.60
C ASN A 109 14.34 -9.16 -14.04
N LYS A 110 15.43 -8.50 -14.31
CA LYS A 110 15.44 -7.07 -14.65
C LYS A 110 14.64 -6.77 -15.92
N SER A 111 14.79 -7.57 -16.97
CA SER A 111 14.13 -7.35 -18.26
C SER A 111 12.62 -7.43 -18.13
N ASP A 112 12.09 -8.47 -17.45
CA ASP A 112 10.67 -8.67 -17.26
C ASP A 112 10.06 -7.58 -16.36
N ALA A 113 10.81 -7.15 -15.34
CA ALA A 113 10.37 -6.07 -14.46
C ALA A 113 10.29 -4.72 -15.19
N GLU A 114 11.26 -4.41 -16.07
CA GLU A 114 11.24 -3.19 -16.89
C GLU A 114 10.09 -3.21 -17.91
N GLU A 115 9.85 -4.35 -18.55
CA GLU A 115 8.73 -4.51 -19.47
C GLU A 115 7.38 -4.29 -18.75
N LEU A 116 7.18 -4.93 -17.59
CA LEU A 116 5.98 -4.74 -16.77
C LEU A 116 5.84 -3.27 -16.35
N ALA A 117 6.93 -2.62 -15.93
CA ALA A 117 6.90 -1.21 -15.52
C ALA A 117 6.47 -0.29 -16.67
N LEU A 118 6.96 -0.53 -17.90
CA LEU A 118 6.57 0.24 -19.08
C LEU A 118 5.09 0.03 -19.43
N GLN A 119 4.58 -1.21 -19.30
CA GLN A 119 3.15 -1.51 -19.49
C GLN A 119 2.27 -0.78 -18.46
N LEU A 120 2.66 -0.81 -17.18
CA LEU A 120 1.94 -0.09 -16.12
C LEU A 120 1.99 1.42 -16.31
N LEU A 121 3.13 1.98 -16.72
CA LEU A 121 3.27 3.40 -17.04
C LEU A 121 2.41 3.81 -18.25
N GLU A 122 2.26 2.94 -19.24
CA GLU A 122 1.37 3.18 -20.37
C GLU A 122 -0.10 3.23 -19.94
N GLN A 123 -0.53 2.31 -19.07
CA GLN A 123 -1.89 2.30 -18.50
C GLN A 123 -2.23 3.58 -17.74
N VAL A 124 -1.25 4.19 -17.06
CA VAL A 124 -1.44 5.46 -16.34
C VAL A 124 -1.07 6.71 -17.17
N GLY A 125 -0.74 6.54 -18.46
CA GLY A 125 -0.43 7.64 -19.39
C GLY A 125 0.87 8.36 -19.08
N LEU A 126 1.93 7.65 -18.67
CA LEU A 126 3.24 8.19 -18.29
C LEU A 126 4.43 7.42 -18.86
N LYS A 127 4.24 6.66 -19.94
CA LYS A 127 5.30 5.83 -20.55
C LYS A 127 6.53 6.66 -20.93
N GLU A 128 6.31 7.86 -21.49
CA GLU A 128 7.37 8.79 -21.89
C GLU A 128 8.15 9.38 -20.70
N LYS A 129 7.65 9.21 -19.49
CA LYS A 129 8.28 9.66 -18.22
C LYS A 129 9.04 8.54 -17.50
N ALA A 130 9.24 7.38 -18.13
CA ALA A 130 9.87 6.22 -17.48
C ALA A 130 11.26 6.53 -16.89
N TYR A 131 12.05 7.33 -17.58
CA TYR A 131 13.46 7.57 -17.22
C TYR A 131 13.71 8.91 -16.54
N VAL A 132 12.67 9.69 -16.23
CA VAL A 132 12.84 10.94 -15.46
C VAL A 132 12.80 10.66 -13.94
N TYR A 133 13.23 11.64 -13.15
CA TYR A 133 13.21 11.54 -11.70
C TYR A 133 11.94 12.15 -11.10
N PRO A 134 11.48 11.69 -9.92
CA PRO A 134 10.26 12.16 -9.28
C PRO A 134 10.15 13.67 -9.12
N ASN A 135 11.27 14.37 -8.94
CA ASN A 135 11.27 15.83 -8.75
C ASN A 135 10.79 16.62 -9.98
N SER A 136 10.82 16.02 -11.18
CA SER A 136 10.30 16.63 -12.41
C SER A 136 8.82 16.37 -12.66
N LEU A 137 8.15 15.61 -11.79
CA LEU A 137 6.76 15.22 -11.93
C LEU A 137 5.82 16.15 -11.15
N SER A 138 4.64 16.42 -11.70
CA SER A 138 3.54 17.04 -10.96
C SER A 138 2.99 16.09 -9.88
N GLY A 139 2.21 16.61 -8.91
CA GLY A 139 1.60 15.80 -7.85
C GLY A 139 0.75 14.65 -8.41
N GLY A 140 -0.12 14.92 -9.38
CA GLY A 140 -0.94 13.89 -10.02
C GLY A 140 -0.12 12.86 -10.82
N GLN A 141 1.04 13.26 -11.40
CA GLN A 141 1.95 12.31 -12.03
C GLN A 141 2.64 11.41 -11.00
N LYS A 142 3.10 11.98 -9.87
CA LYS A 142 3.68 11.21 -8.76
C LYS A 142 2.70 10.20 -8.20
N GLN A 143 1.42 10.58 -8.04
CA GLN A 143 0.36 9.68 -7.60
C GLN A 143 0.21 8.49 -8.57
N ARG A 144 0.12 8.74 -9.87
CA ARG A 144 0.00 7.69 -10.88
C ARG A 144 1.22 6.76 -10.91
N VAL A 145 2.43 7.28 -10.73
CA VAL A 145 3.64 6.46 -10.57
C VAL A 145 3.58 5.60 -9.29
N ALA A 146 3.09 6.16 -8.18
CA ALA A 146 2.94 5.40 -6.93
C ALA A 146 1.91 4.26 -7.07
N ILE A 147 0.84 4.48 -7.84
CA ILE A 147 -0.13 3.43 -8.18
C ILE A 147 0.55 2.34 -9.04
N ALA A 148 1.26 2.71 -10.11
CA ALA A 148 1.98 1.77 -10.96
C ALA A 148 3.00 0.96 -10.15
N ARG A 149 3.75 1.59 -9.23
CA ARG A 149 4.69 0.93 -8.32
C ARG A 149 3.99 -0.11 -7.44
N ALA A 150 2.84 0.22 -6.86
CA ALA A 150 2.11 -0.72 -6.02
C ALA A 150 1.57 -1.91 -6.84
N LEU A 151 1.08 -1.67 -8.06
CA LEU A 151 0.58 -2.70 -8.96
C LEU A 151 1.67 -3.64 -9.50
N ALA A 152 2.93 -3.21 -9.57
CA ALA A 152 4.04 -4.02 -10.06
C ALA A 152 4.27 -5.30 -9.24
N MET A 153 3.87 -5.31 -7.97
CA MET A 153 3.91 -6.48 -7.10
C MET A 153 2.72 -7.43 -7.30
N LYS A 154 1.74 -7.08 -8.16
CA LYS A 154 0.48 -7.82 -8.38
C LYS A 154 -0.24 -8.14 -7.06
N PRO A 155 -0.50 -7.14 -6.20
CA PRO A 155 -1.06 -7.36 -4.89
C PRO A 155 -2.50 -7.85 -4.98
N GLN A 156 -2.93 -8.64 -3.98
CA GLN A 156 -4.32 -9.06 -3.83
C GLN A 156 -5.22 -7.97 -3.25
N ILE A 157 -4.64 -7.03 -2.53
CA ILE A 157 -5.34 -5.93 -1.87
C ILE A 157 -4.61 -4.62 -2.18
N MET A 158 -5.37 -3.59 -2.51
CA MET A 158 -4.86 -2.22 -2.68
C MET A 158 -5.46 -1.30 -1.63
N LEU A 159 -4.60 -0.59 -0.92
CA LEU A 159 -4.97 0.43 0.07
C LEU A 159 -4.55 1.80 -0.46
N PHE A 160 -5.47 2.77 -0.40
CA PHE A 160 -5.24 4.13 -0.85
C PHE A 160 -5.44 5.10 0.32
N ASP A 161 -4.40 5.84 0.68
CA ASP A 161 -4.43 6.87 1.71
C ASP A 161 -4.47 8.25 1.02
N GLU A 162 -5.67 8.60 0.50
CA GLU A 162 -6.02 9.75 -0.35
C GLU A 162 -5.50 9.76 -1.79
#